data_894bd88ac86dc70955edbaae86c22078
#
_entry.id   894bd88ac86dc70955edbaae86c22078
#
_cell.length_a   1.000
_cell.length_b   1.000
_cell.length_c   1.000
_cell.angle_alpha   90.00
_cell.angle_beta   90.00
_cell.angle_gamma   90.00
#
_symmetry.space_group_name_H-M   'P 1'
#
loop_
_entity.id
_entity.type
_entity.pdbx_description
1 polymer ?
#
loop_
_entity_poly.entity_id
_entity_poly.type
_entity_poly.pdbx_seq_one_letter_code
_entity_poly.pdbx_strand_id
1 'polypeptide(L)'
;MSGDESLVEAALRVLNTADPFEKARVGDSVAAQWLGGAITRAYDASVDLPVPDRPARLSNVKLVAPGLMPKLGKGGSLQSRQAIVHSLAHTESWAIDLSWDIIARFGKQEAMPSEFFTDFVKVAQDEGRHFTLLAARLEEMGSFYGALPAHDGLWASAAATSKDLTARLAVEHCVHEARGLDVLPTTISRFRKGGDDTTADLLESVVYPEEITHCAAGVKWFKYLCMRLVSDEEEDEVIKKFHAIVRTYFRGPLKPPFNEEARKAAGFGPRWYEPLAVKEQGTNPTQHEGA
;
A
#
# COMPACT_ATOMS: atom_id res chain seq x y z
N MET A 1 -19.25 24.54 7.52
CA MET A 1 -17.97 23.88 7.88
C MET A 1 -16.94 24.97 7.93
N SER A 2 -16.22 25.12 9.05
CA SER A 2 -15.34 26.26 9.28
C SER A 2 -14.18 26.21 8.28
N GLY A 3 -13.93 27.30 7.56
CA GLY A 3 -12.85 27.43 6.58
C GLY A 3 -11.45 27.49 7.19
N ASP A 4 -11.21 26.74 8.25
CA ASP A 4 -9.98 26.76 9.04
C ASP A 4 -9.41 25.34 9.33
N GLU A 5 -10.06 24.26 8.85
CA GLU A 5 -9.58 22.89 9.01
C GLU A 5 -8.30 22.66 8.19
N SER A 6 -7.23 22.20 8.82
CA SER A 6 -6.01 21.79 8.11
C SER A 6 -6.16 20.38 7.52
N LEU A 7 -5.28 20.03 6.57
CA LEU A 7 -5.28 18.69 5.98
C LEU A 7 -5.00 17.59 7.03
N VAL A 8 -4.14 17.84 8.01
CA VAL A 8 -3.86 16.90 9.10
C VAL A 8 -5.10 16.66 9.97
N GLU A 9 -5.89 17.68 10.27
CA GLU A 9 -7.16 17.52 11.01
C GLU A 9 -8.17 16.71 10.18
N ALA A 10 -8.27 17.01 8.89
CA ALA A 10 -9.12 16.25 7.97
C ALA A 10 -8.66 14.79 7.83
N ALA A 11 -7.36 14.52 7.76
CA ALA A 11 -6.79 13.18 7.73
C ALA A 11 -7.12 12.39 9.01
N LEU A 12 -7.04 13.02 10.18
CA LEU A 12 -7.45 12.41 11.45
C LEU A 12 -8.95 12.08 11.48
N ARG A 13 -9.80 12.91 10.88
CA ARG A 13 -11.22 12.61 10.73
C ARG A 13 -11.44 11.36 9.86
N VAL A 14 -10.69 11.20 8.78
CA VAL A 14 -10.73 9.98 7.94
C VAL A 14 -10.28 8.77 8.76
N LEU A 15 -9.14 8.84 9.45
CA LEU A 15 -8.61 7.75 10.27
C LEU A 15 -9.57 7.32 11.40
N ASN A 16 -10.34 8.26 11.95
CA ASN A 16 -11.34 8.00 12.99
C ASN A 16 -12.72 7.56 12.45
N THR A 17 -12.89 7.46 11.13
CA THR A 17 -14.09 6.91 10.51
C THR A 17 -13.97 5.39 10.45
N ALA A 18 -14.86 4.66 11.13
CA ALA A 18 -14.73 3.21 11.29
C ALA A 18 -15.26 2.41 10.09
N ASP A 19 -16.35 2.85 9.47
CA ASP A 19 -16.93 2.20 8.30
C ASP A 19 -16.04 2.42 7.07
N PRO A 20 -15.59 1.37 6.36
CA PRO A 20 -14.63 1.50 5.27
C PRO A 20 -15.21 2.21 4.04
N PHE A 21 -16.50 2.10 3.77
CA PHE A 21 -17.16 2.80 2.67
C PHE A 21 -17.29 4.29 2.98
N GLU A 22 -17.69 4.60 4.20
CA GLU A 22 -17.76 5.98 4.67
C GLU A 22 -16.35 6.59 4.75
N LYS A 23 -15.35 5.82 5.16
CA LYS A 23 -13.94 6.25 5.17
C LYS A 23 -13.46 6.61 3.75
N ALA A 24 -13.72 5.78 2.76
CA ALA A 24 -13.41 6.07 1.36
C ALA A 24 -14.13 7.33 0.87
N ARG A 25 -15.43 7.49 1.19
CA ARG A 25 -16.22 8.67 0.82
C ARG A 25 -15.70 9.95 1.47
N VAL A 26 -15.40 9.90 2.77
CA VAL A 26 -14.85 11.06 3.50
C VAL A 26 -13.46 11.39 2.97
N GLY A 27 -12.63 10.39 2.72
CA GLY A 27 -11.30 10.53 2.14
C GLY A 27 -11.33 11.20 0.77
N ASP A 28 -12.20 10.75 -0.13
CA ASP A 28 -12.40 11.38 -1.45
C ASP A 28 -12.83 12.85 -1.33
N SER A 29 -13.75 13.15 -0.41
CA SER A 29 -14.17 14.53 -0.15
C SER A 29 -13.02 15.41 0.36
N VAL A 30 -12.17 14.89 1.26
CA VAL A 30 -10.99 15.61 1.76
C VAL A 30 -9.96 15.80 0.64
N ALA A 31 -9.73 14.78 -0.16
CA ALA A 31 -8.82 14.85 -1.32
C ALA A 31 -9.29 15.93 -2.32
N ALA A 32 -10.58 15.93 -2.66
CA ALA A 32 -11.15 16.95 -3.55
C ALA A 32 -11.00 18.36 -2.99
N GLN A 33 -11.18 18.56 -1.68
CA GLN A 33 -11.00 19.86 -1.02
C GLN A 33 -9.55 20.33 -1.03
N TRP A 34 -8.59 19.44 -0.78
CA TRP A 34 -7.17 19.78 -0.85
C TRP A 34 -6.73 20.09 -2.28
N LEU A 35 -7.02 19.20 -3.22
CA LEU A 35 -6.63 19.36 -4.62
C LEU A 35 -7.34 20.55 -5.30
N GLY A 36 -8.56 20.87 -4.87
CA GLY A 36 -9.33 22.03 -5.32
C GLY A 36 -8.98 23.34 -4.59
N GLY A 37 -8.09 23.32 -3.59
CA GLY A 37 -7.65 24.50 -2.86
C GLY A 37 -8.65 25.04 -1.83
N ALA A 38 -9.64 24.25 -1.43
CA ALA A 38 -10.54 24.61 -0.33
C ALA A 38 -9.89 24.41 1.05
N ILE A 39 -9.06 23.37 1.19
CA ILE A 39 -8.11 23.23 2.29
C ILE A 39 -6.78 23.81 1.81
N THR A 40 -6.33 24.89 2.42
CA THR A 40 -5.15 25.65 1.99
C THR A 40 -3.93 25.42 2.88
N ARG A 41 -4.14 24.82 4.05
CA ARG A 41 -3.11 24.62 5.08
C ARG A 41 -2.92 23.14 5.34
N ALA A 42 -1.67 22.67 5.25
CA ALA A 42 -1.36 21.27 5.52
C ALA A 42 -1.54 20.92 7.02
N TYR A 43 -1.04 21.75 7.91
CA TYR A 43 -1.15 21.60 9.37
C TYR A 43 -1.06 22.94 10.08
N ASP A 44 -1.45 22.97 11.35
CA ASP A 44 -1.18 24.08 12.26
C ASP A 44 0.05 23.77 13.09
N ALA A 45 1.08 24.62 13.00
CA ALA A 45 2.33 24.42 13.72
C ALA A 45 2.15 24.53 15.26
N SER A 46 1.15 25.28 15.71
CA SER A 46 0.86 25.53 17.14
C SER A 46 0.03 24.44 17.80
N VAL A 47 -0.60 23.53 17.01
CA VAL A 47 -1.55 22.54 17.51
C VAL A 47 -0.94 21.13 17.39
N ASP A 48 -0.78 20.44 18.52
CA ASP A 48 -0.41 19.03 18.55
C ASP A 48 -1.69 18.16 18.64
N LEU A 49 -1.89 17.34 17.61
CA LEU A 49 -3.03 16.45 17.50
C LEU A 49 -2.57 15.02 17.73
N PRO A 50 -3.23 14.26 18.62
CA PRO A 50 -2.89 12.87 18.82
C PRO A 50 -3.30 12.04 17.58
N VAL A 51 -2.34 11.36 16.99
CA VAL A 51 -2.59 10.40 15.92
C VAL A 51 -2.82 9.03 16.55
N PRO A 52 -3.92 8.33 16.22
CA PRO A 52 -4.21 7.04 16.83
C PRO A 52 -3.14 6.01 16.47
N ASP A 53 -2.85 5.09 17.40
CA ASP A 53 -1.94 3.96 17.13
C ASP A 53 -2.52 2.99 16.10
N ARG A 54 -3.86 2.96 16.01
CA ARG A 54 -4.60 2.18 15.03
C ARG A 54 -5.83 2.98 14.57
N PRO A 55 -6.08 3.05 13.26
CA PRO A 55 -7.28 3.73 12.76
C PRO A 55 -8.55 3.01 13.20
N ALA A 56 -9.64 3.75 13.28
CA ALA A 56 -10.94 3.18 13.60
C ALA A 56 -11.40 2.21 12.51
N ARG A 57 -11.94 1.04 12.93
CA ARG A 57 -12.46 0.02 12.03
C ARG A 57 -13.69 -0.67 12.65
N LEU A 58 -14.61 -1.06 11.78
CA LEU A 58 -15.71 -1.94 12.19
C LEU A 58 -15.18 -3.36 12.42
N SER A 59 -15.82 -4.09 13.33
CA SER A 59 -15.52 -5.52 13.60
C SER A 59 -16.26 -6.49 12.67
N ASN A 60 -16.74 -6.00 11.52
CA ASN A 60 -17.53 -6.78 10.56
C ASN A 60 -16.68 -7.74 9.71
N VAL A 61 -15.38 -7.55 9.64
CA VAL A 61 -14.43 -8.48 9.00
C VAL A 61 -13.78 -9.35 10.08
N LYS A 62 -13.95 -10.66 9.98
CA LYS A 62 -13.28 -11.60 10.88
C LYS A 62 -11.78 -11.61 10.62
N LEU A 63 -11.00 -11.07 11.56
CA LEU A 63 -9.55 -11.10 11.47
C LEU A 63 -9.00 -12.43 12.00
N VAL A 64 -8.05 -12.99 11.25
CA VAL A 64 -7.32 -14.22 11.62
C VAL A 64 -5.81 -14.00 11.39
N ALA A 65 -4.98 -14.79 12.05
CA ALA A 65 -3.54 -14.75 11.78
C ALA A 65 -3.25 -15.17 10.31
N PRO A 66 -2.22 -14.60 9.64
CA PRO A 66 -1.92 -14.91 8.23
C PRO A 66 -1.81 -16.40 7.94
N GLY A 67 -1.22 -17.19 8.86
CA GLY A 67 -1.08 -18.64 8.72
C GLY A 67 -2.39 -19.43 8.88
N LEU A 68 -3.46 -18.79 9.34
CA LEU A 68 -4.79 -19.37 9.51
C LEU A 68 -5.77 -18.95 8.40
N MET A 69 -5.29 -18.23 7.38
CA MET A 69 -6.14 -17.85 6.25
C MET A 69 -6.63 -19.11 5.51
N PRO A 70 -7.92 -19.17 5.15
CA PRO A 70 -8.46 -20.28 4.38
C PRO A 70 -7.72 -20.45 3.05
N LYS A 71 -7.57 -21.69 2.62
CA LYS A 71 -7.07 -21.98 1.27
C LYS A 71 -8.07 -21.46 0.23
N LEU A 72 -7.57 -20.90 -0.87
CA LEU A 72 -8.37 -20.29 -1.94
C LEU A 72 -9.31 -21.27 -2.68
N GLY A 73 -9.30 -22.57 -2.36
CA GLY A 73 -10.09 -23.56 -3.07
C GLY A 73 -9.53 -23.92 -4.45
N LYS A 74 -10.37 -24.53 -5.31
CA LYS A 74 -9.98 -24.91 -6.68
C LYS A 74 -9.74 -23.66 -7.51
N GLY A 75 -8.56 -23.57 -8.15
CA GLY A 75 -8.20 -22.45 -9.01
C GLY A 75 -9.25 -22.22 -10.11
N GLY A 76 -9.60 -20.94 -10.34
CA GLY A 76 -10.60 -20.52 -11.32
C GLY A 76 -12.07 -20.70 -10.88
N SER A 77 -12.35 -21.33 -9.74
CA SER A 77 -13.73 -21.40 -9.21
C SER A 77 -14.23 -20.02 -8.76
N LEU A 78 -15.55 -19.82 -8.75
CA LEU A 78 -16.15 -18.57 -8.26
C LEU A 78 -15.69 -18.26 -6.81
N GLN A 79 -15.68 -19.25 -5.92
CA GLN A 79 -15.23 -19.08 -4.56
C GLN A 79 -13.77 -18.61 -4.47
N SER A 80 -12.89 -19.16 -5.31
CA SER A 80 -11.49 -18.74 -5.36
C SER A 80 -11.36 -17.30 -5.86
N ARG A 81 -12.13 -16.91 -6.86
CA ARG A 81 -12.15 -15.54 -7.39
C ARG A 81 -12.71 -14.55 -6.38
N GLN A 82 -13.82 -14.86 -5.73
CA GLN A 82 -14.37 -14.06 -4.63
C GLN A 82 -13.35 -13.87 -3.50
N ALA A 83 -12.64 -14.93 -3.11
CA ALA A 83 -11.62 -14.84 -2.06
C ALA A 83 -10.43 -13.93 -2.47
N ILE A 84 -10.01 -13.94 -3.73
CA ILE A 84 -8.96 -13.05 -4.23
C ILE A 84 -9.45 -11.61 -4.22
N VAL A 85 -10.63 -11.30 -4.78
CA VAL A 85 -11.18 -9.94 -4.80
C VAL A 85 -11.42 -9.41 -3.38
N HIS A 86 -11.92 -10.25 -2.47
CA HIS A 86 -12.09 -9.88 -1.06
C HIS A 86 -10.75 -9.55 -0.40
N SER A 87 -9.71 -10.32 -0.66
CA SER A 87 -8.36 -10.06 -0.14
C SER A 87 -7.78 -8.76 -0.69
N LEU A 88 -7.96 -8.48 -1.98
CA LEU A 88 -7.55 -7.21 -2.58
C LEU A 88 -8.31 -6.05 -1.94
N ALA A 89 -9.65 -6.09 -1.90
CA ALA A 89 -10.44 -5.04 -1.25
C ALA A 89 -10.02 -4.80 0.20
N HIS A 90 -9.64 -5.87 0.93
CA HIS A 90 -9.15 -5.72 2.30
C HIS A 90 -7.78 -5.04 2.36
N THR A 91 -6.89 -5.34 1.43
CA THR A 91 -5.60 -4.65 1.31
C THR A 91 -5.80 -3.17 1.02
N GLU A 92 -6.63 -2.82 0.03
CA GLU A 92 -6.92 -1.41 -0.30
C GLU A 92 -7.57 -0.67 0.87
N SER A 93 -8.44 -1.34 1.64
CA SER A 93 -9.01 -0.71 2.84
C SER A 93 -7.97 -0.36 3.91
N TRP A 94 -6.83 -1.08 3.97
CA TRP A 94 -5.69 -0.70 4.80
C TRP A 94 -4.80 0.34 4.12
N ALA A 95 -4.66 0.31 2.82
CA ALA A 95 -3.89 1.29 2.06
C ALA A 95 -4.50 2.71 2.17
N ILE A 96 -5.84 2.83 2.24
CA ILE A 96 -6.51 4.10 2.62
C ILE A 96 -5.98 4.60 3.96
N ASP A 97 -5.96 3.73 4.98
CA ASP A 97 -5.48 4.11 6.31
C ASP A 97 -4.00 4.50 6.30
N LEU A 98 -3.16 3.77 5.56
CA LEU A 98 -1.72 4.05 5.45
C LEU A 98 -1.45 5.41 4.83
N SER A 99 -2.18 5.75 3.78
CA SER A 99 -2.01 7.01 3.03
C SER A 99 -2.47 8.22 3.84
N TRP A 100 -3.52 8.09 4.65
CA TRP A 100 -3.92 9.16 5.58
C TRP A 100 -3.07 9.20 6.84
N ASP A 101 -2.58 8.05 7.32
CA ASP A 101 -1.70 7.98 8.50
C ASP A 101 -0.34 8.64 8.24
N ILE A 102 0.26 8.44 7.06
CA ILE A 102 1.56 9.07 6.75
C ILE A 102 1.43 10.60 6.73
N ILE A 103 0.31 11.13 6.23
CA ILE A 103 -0.02 12.57 6.25
C ILE A 103 -0.15 13.07 7.69
N ALA A 104 -1.00 12.42 8.48
CA ALA A 104 -1.32 12.86 9.84
C ALA A 104 -0.14 12.70 10.81
N ARG A 105 0.56 11.58 10.73
CA ARG A 105 1.62 11.22 11.67
C ARG A 105 2.91 11.96 11.43
N PHE A 106 3.34 12.04 10.19
CA PHE A 106 4.67 12.50 9.85
C PHE A 106 4.73 13.86 9.17
N GLY A 107 3.65 14.29 8.54
CA GLY A 107 3.66 15.51 7.74
C GLY A 107 4.12 16.75 8.50
N LYS A 108 3.53 17.00 9.68
CA LYS A 108 3.95 18.07 10.60
C LYS A 108 5.27 17.74 11.29
N GLN A 109 5.38 16.52 11.84
CA GLN A 109 6.54 16.10 12.63
C GLN A 109 7.85 16.28 11.85
N GLU A 110 7.85 15.95 10.57
CA GLU A 110 9.01 16.03 9.69
C GLU A 110 9.05 17.32 8.87
N ALA A 111 8.14 18.26 9.11
CA ALA A 111 8.01 19.52 8.37
C ALA A 111 8.06 19.30 6.84
N MET A 112 7.25 18.36 6.36
CA MET A 112 7.24 17.98 4.96
C MET A 112 6.68 19.10 4.07
N PRO A 113 7.19 19.25 2.84
CA PRO A 113 6.70 20.27 1.91
C PRO A 113 5.29 19.94 1.39
N SER A 114 4.57 20.96 0.89
CA SER A 114 3.19 20.84 0.40
C SER A 114 3.02 19.74 -0.66
N GLU A 115 4.03 19.50 -1.46
CA GLU A 115 4.02 18.47 -2.51
C GLU A 115 3.92 17.05 -1.92
N PHE A 116 4.52 16.79 -0.76
CA PHE A 116 4.38 15.52 -0.04
C PHE A 116 2.92 15.23 0.27
N PHE A 117 2.22 16.21 0.83
CA PHE A 117 0.81 16.08 1.14
C PHE A 117 -0.03 15.84 -0.11
N THR A 118 0.27 16.57 -1.19
CA THR A 118 -0.45 16.42 -2.45
C THR A 118 -0.27 15.04 -3.07
N ASP A 119 0.94 14.48 -3.03
CA ASP A 119 1.20 13.15 -3.56
C ASP A 119 0.45 12.08 -2.75
N PHE A 120 0.54 12.11 -1.42
CA PHE A 120 -0.15 11.11 -0.59
C PHE A 120 -1.67 11.30 -0.52
N VAL A 121 -2.20 12.51 -0.72
CA VAL A 121 -3.64 12.73 -0.92
C VAL A 121 -4.13 12.05 -2.21
N LYS A 122 -3.36 12.12 -3.30
CA LYS A 122 -3.70 11.41 -4.54
C LYS A 122 -3.68 9.89 -4.34
N VAL A 123 -2.63 9.36 -3.71
CA VAL A 123 -2.58 7.93 -3.35
C VAL A 123 -3.81 7.55 -2.53
N ALA A 124 -4.13 8.29 -1.47
CA ALA A 124 -5.29 8.01 -0.62
C ALA A 124 -6.63 8.05 -1.38
N GLN A 125 -6.77 8.93 -2.37
CA GLN A 125 -7.95 9.01 -3.23
C GLN A 125 -8.06 7.79 -4.13
N ASP A 126 -6.95 7.37 -4.74
CA ASP A 126 -6.89 6.17 -5.58
C ASP A 126 -7.22 4.91 -4.78
N GLU A 127 -6.65 4.74 -3.59
CA GLU A 127 -6.92 3.61 -2.70
C GLU A 127 -8.40 3.53 -2.27
N GLY A 128 -9.01 4.68 -2.00
CA GLY A 128 -10.45 4.77 -1.72
C GLY A 128 -11.30 4.32 -2.90
N ARG A 129 -10.90 4.66 -4.11
CA ARG A 129 -11.53 4.24 -5.36
C ARG A 129 -11.32 2.75 -5.60
N HIS A 130 -10.09 2.23 -5.45
CA HIS A 130 -9.78 0.80 -5.58
C HIS A 130 -10.65 -0.04 -4.65
N PHE A 131 -10.69 0.32 -3.37
CA PHE A 131 -11.54 -0.36 -2.38
C PHE A 131 -13.01 -0.38 -2.82
N THR A 132 -13.54 0.75 -3.23
CA THR A 132 -14.96 0.88 -3.61
C THR A 132 -15.30 0.04 -4.85
N LEU A 133 -14.43 0.07 -5.86
CA LEU A 133 -14.61 -0.71 -7.09
C LEU A 133 -14.50 -2.22 -6.83
N LEU A 134 -13.55 -2.66 -6.01
CA LEU A 134 -13.38 -4.06 -5.67
C LEU A 134 -14.53 -4.57 -4.77
N ALA A 135 -15.02 -3.76 -3.85
CA ALA A 135 -16.18 -4.10 -3.04
C ALA A 135 -17.45 -4.21 -3.88
N ALA A 136 -17.69 -3.30 -4.82
CA ALA A 136 -18.79 -3.40 -5.77
C ALA A 136 -18.65 -4.65 -6.66
N ARG A 137 -17.42 -4.99 -7.10
CA ARG A 137 -17.17 -6.22 -7.86
C ARG A 137 -17.52 -7.48 -7.07
N LEU A 138 -17.26 -7.50 -5.75
CA LEU A 138 -17.68 -8.62 -4.87
C LEU A 138 -19.21 -8.79 -4.87
N GLU A 139 -19.96 -7.70 -4.83
CA GLU A 139 -21.43 -7.74 -4.86
C GLU A 139 -21.93 -8.31 -6.19
N GLU A 140 -21.37 -7.88 -7.32
CA GLU A 140 -21.67 -8.45 -8.65
C GLU A 140 -21.34 -9.96 -8.74
N MET A 141 -20.33 -10.40 -7.99
CA MET A 141 -19.96 -11.83 -7.89
C MET A 141 -20.83 -12.61 -6.91
N GLY A 142 -21.83 -12.00 -6.28
CA GLY A 142 -22.71 -12.63 -5.28
C GLY A 142 -22.05 -12.81 -3.92
N SER A 143 -21.11 -11.94 -3.54
CA SER A 143 -20.46 -11.88 -2.23
C SER A 143 -20.49 -10.43 -1.71
N PHE A 144 -19.76 -10.11 -0.64
CA PHE A 144 -19.64 -8.75 -0.13
C PHE A 144 -18.35 -8.60 0.68
N TYR A 145 -17.90 -7.36 0.87
CA TYR A 145 -16.74 -7.10 1.72
C TYR A 145 -17.08 -7.38 3.20
N GLY A 146 -16.31 -8.28 3.81
CA GLY A 146 -16.56 -8.82 5.17
C GLY A 146 -17.13 -10.23 5.18
N ALA A 147 -17.52 -10.79 4.02
CA ALA A 147 -18.03 -12.15 3.94
C ALA A 147 -16.98 -13.22 4.25
N LEU A 148 -15.70 -12.91 4.07
CA LEU A 148 -14.59 -13.83 4.25
C LEU A 148 -13.63 -13.31 5.34
N PRO A 149 -12.90 -14.20 6.01
CA PRO A 149 -11.85 -13.78 6.94
C PRO A 149 -10.70 -13.09 6.20
N ALA A 150 -10.01 -12.20 6.90
CA ALA A 150 -8.86 -11.48 6.42
C ALA A 150 -7.79 -11.35 7.52
N HIS A 151 -6.67 -10.72 7.24
CA HIS A 151 -5.64 -10.45 8.24
C HIS A 151 -5.18 -8.99 8.17
N ASP A 152 -4.71 -8.46 9.27
CA ASP A 152 -4.23 -7.09 9.41
C ASP A 152 -2.70 -6.96 9.34
N GLY A 153 -2.06 -7.88 8.64
CA GLY A 153 -0.59 -7.92 8.51
C GLY A 153 0.01 -6.63 7.95
N LEU A 154 -0.70 -5.93 7.07
CA LEU A 154 -0.24 -4.65 6.53
C LEU A 154 -0.20 -3.58 7.62
N TRP A 155 -1.23 -3.47 8.47
CA TRP A 155 -1.21 -2.54 9.60
C TRP A 155 -0.19 -2.94 10.67
N ALA A 156 0.00 -4.23 10.92
CA ALA A 156 1.04 -4.69 11.85
C ALA A 156 2.45 -4.28 11.39
N SER A 157 2.70 -4.30 10.07
CA SER A 157 3.93 -3.77 9.46
C SER A 157 4.04 -2.26 9.66
N ALA A 158 2.97 -1.51 9.37
CA ALA A 158 2.92 -0.06 9.54
C ALA A 158 3.17 0.37 11.00
N ALA A 159 2.62 -0.34 11.97
CA ALA A 159 2.83 -0.07 13.39
C ALA A 159 4.31 -0.18 13.78
N ALA A 160 5.06 -1.11 13.18
CA ALA A 160 6.49 -1.27 13.42
C ALA A 160 7.32 -0.07 12.92
N THR A 161 6.82 0.71 11.95
CA THR A 161 7.46 1.90 11.39
C THR A 161 6.86 3.22 11.90
N SER A 162 5.98 3.17 12.88
CA SER A 162 5.17 4.33 13.34
C SER A 162 5.97 5.52 13.90
N LYS A 163 7.26 5.34 14.15
CA LYS A 163 8.14 6.37 14.73
C LYS A 163 9.21 6.89 13.78
N ASP A 164 9.26 6.39 12.55
CA ASP A 164 10.31 6.71 11.58
C ASP A 164 9.71 6.80 10.19
N LEU A 165 9.61 8.03 9.66
CA LEU A 165 9.08 8.27 8.33
C LEU A 165 9.91 7.58 7.24
N THR A 166 11.24 7.54 7.40
CA THR A 166 12.11 6.90 6.41
C THR A 166 11.85 5.39 6.35
N ALA A 167 11.65 4.76 7.53
CA ALA A 167 11.26 3.35 7.61
C ALA A 167 9.84 3.11 7.06
N ARG A 168 8.88 3.99 7.34
CA ARG A 168 7.52 3.93 6.82
C ARG A 168 7.52 3.96 5.28
N LEU A 169 8.25 4.90 4.68
CA LEU A 169 8.37 5.02 3.24
C LEU A 169 9.04 3.78 2.62
N ALA A 170 10.15 3.31 3.21
CA ALA A 170 10.86 2.15 2.69
C ALA A 170 10.01 0.88 2.72
N VAL A 171 9.31 0.62 3.81
CA VAL A 171 8.57 -0.64 3.99
C VAL A 171 7.19 -0.59 3.36
N GLU A 172 6.37 0.40 3.73
CA GLU A 172 4.97 0.43 3.29
C GLU A 172 4.84 0.97 1.87
N HIS A 173 5.49 2.10 1.57
CA HIS A 173 5.29 2.82 0.31
C HIS A 173 6.32 2.50 -0.79
N CYS A 174 7.33 1.66 -0.51
CA CYS A 174 8.21 1.09 -1.53
C CYS A 174 8.07 -0.42 -1.61
N VAL A 175 8.37 -1.17 -0.53
CA VAL A 175 8.41 -2.64 -0.59
C VAL A 175 7.03 -3.24 -0.78
N HIS A 176 6.01 -2.80 -0.01
CA HIS A 176 4.65 -3.35 -0.13
C HIS A 176 3.99 -2.95 -1.44
N GLU A 177 4.13 -1.69 -1.89
CA GLU A 177 3.63 -1.23 -3.19
C GLU A 177 4.28 -2.02 -4.35
N ALA A 178 5.60 -2.13 -4.34
CA ALA A 178 6.31 -2.90 -5.37
C ALA A 178 5.92 -4.38 -5.40
N ARG A 179 5.52 -4.96 -4.25
CA ARG A 179 4.99 -6.33 -4.21
C ARG A 179 3.63 -6.42 -4.89
N GLY A 180 2.79 -5.40 -4.78
CA GLY A 180 1.55 -5.27 -5.57
C GLY A 180 1.85 -5.38 -7.06
N LEU A 181 2.85 -4.62 -7.54
CA LEU A 181 3.29 -4.65 -8.95
C LEU A 181 3.75 -6.04 -9.42
N ASP A 182 4.36 -6.84 -8.55
CA ASP A 182 4.80 -8.20 -8.89
C ASP A 182 3.63 -9.18 -9.01
N VAL A 183 2.60 -9.02 -8.17
CA VAL A 183 1.51 -9.99 -8.02
C VAL A 183 0.38 -9.74 -9.00
N LEU A 184 0.08 -8.47 -9.31
CA LEU A 184 -1.06 -8.09 -10.14
C LEU A 184 -1.07 -8.73 -11.53
N PRO A 185 0.03 -8.79 -12.32
CA PRO A 185 0.02 -9.42 -13.65
C PRO A 185 -0.40 -10.89 -13.61
N THR A 186 0.07 -11.63 -12.61
CA THR A 186 -0.33 -13.04 -12.44
C THR A 186 -1.78 -13.15 -12.00
N THR A 187 -2.27 -12.23 -11.17
CA THR A 187 -3.65 -12.18 -10.71
C THR A 187 -4.60 -11.88 -11.87
N ILE A 188 -4.29 -10.87 -12.68
CA ILE A 188 -5.03 -10.52 -13.90
C ILE A 188 -5.12 -11.74 -14.85
N SER A 189 -3.97 -12.39 -15.11
CA SER A 189 -3.95 -13.60 -15.95
C SER A 189 -4.81 -14.74 -15.39
N ARG A 190 -4.88 -14.90 -14.07
CA ARG A 190 -5.77 -15.90 -13.43
C ARG A 190 -7.24 -15.60 -13.64
N PHE A 191 -7.65 -14.34 -13.53
CA PHE A 191 -9.03 -13.93 -13.79
C PHE A 191 -9.41 -14.16 -15.24
N ARG A 192 -8.58 -13.75 -16.21
CA ARG A 192 -8.82 -14.00 -17.64
C ARG A 192 -8.93 -15.50 -17.96
N LYS A 193 -8.00 -16.32 -17.47
CA LYS A 193 -8.06 -17.78 -17.63
C LYS A 193 -9.28 -18.41 -16.95
N GLY A 194 -9.83 -17.77 -15.94
CA GLY A 194 -11.06 -18.16 -15.26
C GLY A 194 -12.34 -17.66 -15.92
N GLY A 195 -12.25 -16.95 -17.06
CA GLY A 195 -13.39 -16.38 -17.78
C GLY A 195 -14.00 -15.16 -17.06
N ASP A 196 -13.22 -14.46 -16.24
CA ASP A 196 -13.64 -13.27 -15.52
C ASP A 196 -12.89 -12.03 -16.05
N ASP A 197 -13.25 -11.64 -17.26
CA ASP A 197 -12.63 -10.50 -17.94
C ASP A 197 -12.96 -9.18 -17.24
N THR A 198 -14.16 -9.05 -16.64
CA THR A 198 -14.56 -7.84 -15.91
C THR A 198 -13.61 -7.53 -14.75
N THR A 199 -13.27 -8.53 -13.92
CA THR A 199 -12.31 -8.33 -12.84
C THR A 199 -10.90 -8.10 -13.38
N ALA A 200 -10.51 -8.82 -14.45
CA ALA A 200 -9.22 -8.63 -15.09
C ALA A 200 -9.07 -7.20 -15.64
N ASP A 201 -10.09 -6.69 -16.35
CA ASP A 201 -10.08 -5.33 -16.91
C ASP A 201 -10.01 -4.26 -15.83
N LEU A 202 -10.76 -4.42 -14.73
CA LEU A 202 -10.67 -3.52 -13.57
C LEU A 202 -9.24 -3.44 -13.02
N LEU A 203 -8.61 -4.58 -12.78
CA LEU A 203 -7.25 -4.62 -12.25
C LEU A 203 -6.22 -4.08 -13.25
N GLU A 204 -6.35 -4.39 -14.53
CA GLU A 204 -5.39 -4.02 -15.57
C GLU A 204 -5.46 -2.55 -15.96
N SER A 205 -6.67 -1.98 -16.02
CA SER A 205 -6.87 -0.62 -16.54
C SER A 205 -7.00 0.45 -15.47
N VAL A 206 -7.26 0.08 -14.21
CA VAL A 206 -7.40 1.02 -13.09
C VAL A 206 -6.32 0.77 -12.04
N VAL A 207 -6.37 -0.35 -11.34
CA VAL A 207 -5.51 -0.59 -10.17
C VAL A 207 -4.04 -0.61 -10.56
N TYR A 208 -3.66 -1.46 -11.51
CA TYR A 208 -2.25 -1.70 -11.84
C TYR A 208 -1.47 -0.44 -12.30
N PRO A 209 -2.00 0.44 -13.19
CA PRO A 209 -1.30 1.67 -13.56
C PRO A 209 -1.11 2.63 -12.39
N GLU A 210 -2.07 2.70 -11.48
CA GLU A 210 -2.03 3.60 -10.32
C GLU A 210 -1.05 3.11 -9.26
N GLU A 211 -0.94 1.79 -9.02
CA GLU A 211 0.07 1.19 -8.14
C GLU A 211 1.51 1.55 -8.53
N ILE A 212 1.79 1.75 -9.84
CA ILE A 212 3.09 2.25 -10.29
C ILE A 212 3.35 3.66 -9.74
N THR A 213 2.32 4.51 -9.71
CA THR A 213 2.43 5.89 -9.20
C THR A 213 2.56 5.92 -7.69
N HIS A 214 1.89 4.99 -6.97
CA HIS A 214 1.99 4.84 -5.52
C HIS A 214 3.41 4.44 -5.10
N CYS A 215 3.97 3.42 -5.73
CA CYS A 215 5.36 3.02 -5.53
C CYS A 215 6.34 4.17 -5.87
N ALA A 216 6.10 4.91 -6.95
CA ALA A 216 6.92 6.05 -7.34
C ALA A 216 6.89 7.17 -6.29
N ALA A 217 5.74 7.43 -5.67
CA ALA A 217 5.63 8.40 -4.56
C ALA A 217 6.49 7.96 -3.37
N GLY A 218 6.44 6.69 -2.98
CA GLY A 218 7.29 6.13 -1.93
C GLY A 218 8.77 6.33 -2.21
N VAL A 219 9.23 5.97 -3.41
CA VAL A 219 10.64 6.11 -3.84
C VAL A 219 11.07 7.58 -3.86
N LYS A 220 10.23 8.47 -4.40
CA LYS A 220 10.48 9.92 -4.45
C LYS A 220 10.74 10.49 -3.06
N TRP A 221 9.85 10.21 -2.13
CA TRP A 221 9.91 10.81 -0.79
C TRP A 221 10.95 10.13 0.09
N PHE A 222 11.26 8.86 -0.12
CA PHE A 222 12.42 8.23 0.51
C PHE A 222 13.73 8.90 0.07
N LYS A 223 13.93 9.10 -1.23
CA LYS A 223 15.09 9.82 -1.77
C LYS A 223 15.16 11.24 -1.21
N TYR A 224 14.04 11.96 -1.20
CA TYR A 224 13.97 13.32 -0.66
C TYR A 224 14.47 13.41 0.79
N LEU A 225 14.03 12.50 1.67
CA LEU A 225 14.48 12.50 3.06
C LEU A 225 15.97 12.19 3.20
N CYS A 226 16.50 11.28 2.40
CA CYS A 226 17.93 10.99 2.40
C CYS A 226 18.74 12.22 1.97
N MET A 227 18.37 12.85 0.86
CA MET A 227 19.09 13.99 0.29
C MET A 227 18.91 15.30 1.08
N ARG A 228 17.83 15.44 1.86
CA ARG A 228 17.60 16.61 2.72
C ARG A 228 18.67 16.79 3.79
N LEU A 229 19.28 15.70 4.24
CA LEU A 229 20.28 15.70 5.32
C LEU A 229 21.71 15.86 4.79
N VAL A 230 21.96 15.47 3.55
CA VAL A 230 23.29 15.52 2.93
C VAL A 230 23.11 15.95 1.46
N SER A 231 23.54 17.16 1.11
CA SER A 231 23.25 17.78 -0.19
C SER A 231 23.89 17.11 -1.40
N ASP A 232 24.82 16.16 -1.22
CA ASP A 232 25.56 15.47 -2.27
C ASP A 232 25.60 13.94 -2.04
N GLU A 233 24.54 13.35 -1.46
CA GLU A 233 24.50 11.91 -1.25
C GLU A 233 24.37 11.20 -2.60
N GLU A 234 25.38 10.38 -2.94
CA GLU A 234 25.34 9.56 -4.15
C GLU A 234 24.18 8.55 -4.05
N GLU A 235 23.54 8.24 -5.16
CA GLU A 235 22.42 7.28 -5.22
C GLU A 235 22.76 5.95 -4.54
N ASP A 236 24.02 5.55 -4.54
CA ASP A 236 24.52 4.34 -3.91
C ASP A 236 24.34 4.37 -2.39
N GLU A 237 24.55 5.50 -1.74
CA GLU A 237 24.36 5.66 -0.29
C GLU A 237 22.87 5.64 0.08
N VAL A 238 22.03 6.26 -0.74
CA VAL A 238 20.56 6.19 -0.59
C VAL A 238 20.08 4.73 -0.64
N ILE A 239 20.57 3.96 -1.61
CA ILE A 239 20.23 2.54 -1.77
C ILE A 239 20.75 1.69 -0.60
N LYS A 240 21.97 1.94 -0.12
CA LYS A 240 22.53 1.24 1.07
C LYS A 240 21.68 1.51 2.31
N LYS A 241 21.26 2.75 2.51
CA LYS A 241 20.38 3.15 3.62
C LYS A 241 19.02 2.44 3.51
N PHE A 242 18.44 2.41 2.30
CA PHE A 242 17.22 1.65 2.03
C PHE A 242 17.38 0.18 2.43
N HIS A 243 18.45 -0.49 1.99
CA HIS A 243 18.70 -1.89 2.35
C HIS A 243 18.83 -2.12 3.85
N ALA A 244 19.51 -1.23 4.56
CA ALA A 244 19.66 -1.33 6.01
C ALA A 244 18.31 -1.22 6.72
N ILE A 245 17.47 -0.28 6.30
CA ILE A 245 16.13 -0.08 6.84
C ILE A 245 15.22 -1.28 6.56
N VAL A 246 15.18 -1.75 5.31
CA VAL A 246 14.36 -2.91 4.93
C VAL A 246 14.78 -4.16 5.73
N ARG A 247 16.07 -4.42 5.90
CA ARG A 247 16.55 -5.54 6.74
C ARG A 247 16.14 -5.42 8.20
N THR A 248 15.98 -4.20 8.70
CA THR A 248 15.61 -3.94 10.10
C THR A 248 14.12 -4.08 10.33
N TYR A 249 13.30 -3.53 9.45
CA TYR A 249 11.86 -3.35 9.68
C TYR A 249 10.98 -4.33 8.89
N PHE A 250 11.40 -4.73 7.68
CA PHE A 250 10.60 -5.64 6.88
C PHE A 250 10.80 -7.09 7.31
N ARG A 251 9.72 -7.74 7.68
CA ARG A 251 9.72 -9.14 8.12
C ARG A 251 9.31 -10.04 6.97
N GLY A 252 10.28 -10.69 6.41
CA GLY A 252 10.09 -11.66 5.34
C GLY A 252 11.06 -11.43 4.19
N PRO A 253 11.19 -12.43 3.31
CA PRO A 253 12.05 -12.30 2.15
C PRO A 253 11.33 -11.56 1.03
N LEU A 254 12.07 -10.75 0.28
CA LEU A 254 11.65 -10.35 -1.06
C LEU A 254 11.79 -11.57 -1.98
N LYS A 255 10.71 -11.96 -2.63
CA LYS A 255 10.65 -13.19 -3.43
C LYS A 255 10.40 -12.86 -4.90
N PRO A 256 11.29 -13.34 -5.81
CA PRO A 256 10.99 -13.30 -7.23
C PRO A 256 9.76 -14.19 -7.57
N PRO A 257 9.16 -14.04 -8.79
CA PRO A 257 9.60 -13.13 -9.84
C PRO A 257 9.26 -11.68 -9.55
N PHE A 258 10.14 -10.77 -9.99
CA PHE A 258 9.92 -9.32 -9.88
C PHE A 258 9.42 -8.77 -11.22
N ASN A 259 8.49 -7.84 -11.17
CA ASN A 259 8.04 -7.09 -12.33
C ASN A 259 8.99 -5.92 -12.60
N GLU A 260 10.10 -6.22 -13.26
CA GLU A 260 11.19 -5.27 -13.49
C GLU A 260 10.73 -4.02 -14.24
N GLU A 261 9.83 -4.17 -15.22
CA GLU A 261 9.32 -3.06 -16.02
C GLU A 261 8.52 -2.06 -15.16
N ALA A 262 7.52 -2.54 -14.42
CA ALA A 262 6.70 -1.68 -13.57
C ALA A 262 7.52 -1.07 -12.42
N ARG A 263 8.38 -1.86 -11.78
CA ARG A 263 9.29 -1.37 -10.74
C ARG A 263 10.21 -0.28 -11.27
N LYS A 264 10.78 -0.45 -12.46
CA LYS A 264 11.62 0.55 -13.12
C LYS A 264 10.82 1.82 -13.47
N ALA A 265 9.59 1.67 -13.94
CA ALA A 265 8.70 2.80 -14.20
C ALA A 265 8.42 3.62 -12.93
N ALA A 266 8.33 2.96 -11.76
CA ALA A 266 8.23 3.61 -10.45
C ALA A 266 9.56 4.20 -9.92
N GLY A 267 10.66 4.09 -10.67
CA GLY A 267 11.99 4.53 -10.20
C GLY A 267 12.64 3.57 -9.19
N PHE A 268 12.10 2.37 -9.04
CA PHE A 268 12.52 1.33 -8.10
C PHE A 268 13.27 0.22 -8.85
N GLY A 269 14.47 0.55 -9.37
CA GLY A 269 15.28 -0.35 -10.21
C GLY A 269 15.88 -1.55 -9.45
N PRO A 270 16.49 -2.52 -10.16
CA PRO A 270 16.99 -3.78 -9.58
C PRO A 270 17.95 -3.61 -8.41
N ARG A 271 18.77 -2.58 -8.42
CA ARG A 271 19.71 -2.26 -7.32
C ARG A 271 19.02 -2.07 -5.97
N TRP A 272 17.73 -1.66 -5.95
CA TRP A 272 16.97 -1.42 -4.74
C TRP A 272 16.52 -2.71 -4.06
N TYR A 273 16.22 -3.78 -4.82
CA TYR A 273 15.53 -4.95 -4.28
C TYR A 273 16.27 -6.28 -4.49
N GLU A 274 17.06 -6.46 -5.55
CA GLU A 274 17.77 -7.72 -5.78
C GLU A 274 18.72 -8.12 -4.65
N PRO A 275 19.49 -7.21 -4.03
CA PRO A 275 20.35 -7.56 -2.89
C PRO A 275 19.58 -7.94 -1.62
N LEU A 276 18.26 -7.71 -1.59
CA LEU A 276 17.36 -8.09 -0.52
C LEU A 276 16.57 -9.37 -0.83
N ALA A 277 16.66 -9.86 -2.06
CA ALA A 277 15.96 -11.06 -2.50
C ALA A 277 16.54 -12.30 -1.87
N VAL A 278 15.69 -13.29 -1.61
CA VAL A 278 16.15 -14.64 -1.26
C VAL A 278 16.77 -15.28 -2.50
N LYS A 279 18.03 -15.66 -2.40
CA LYS A 279 18.63 -16.52 -3.43
C LYS A 279 17.87 -17.84 -3.44
N GLU A 280 17.32 -18.22 -4.60
CA GLU A 280 16.84 -19.59 -4.79
C GLU A 280 18.02 -20.53 -4.45
N GLN A 281 17.81 -21.40 -3.48
CA GLN A 281 18.76 -22.50 -3.25
C GLN A 281 18.70 -23.36 -4.51
N GLY A 282 19.75 -23.28 -5.34
CA GLY A 282 19.89 -24.10 -6.52
C GLY A 282 19.69 -25.56 -6.12
N THR A 283 18.72 -26.19 -6.73
CA THR A 283 18.62 -27.66 -6.73
C THR A 283 19.93 -28.20 -7.26
N ASN A 284 20.80 -28.71 -6.35
CA ASN A 284 21.95 -29.49 -6.75
C ASN A 284 21.43 -30.65 -7.60
N PRO A 285 21.87 -30.80 -8.85
CA PRO A 285 21.62 -32.02 -9.58
C PRO A 285 22.40 -33.13 -8.82
N THR A 286 21.65 -34.02 -8.19
CA THR A 286 22.19 -35.29 -7.67
C THR A 286 22.94 -35.97 -8.77
N GLN A 287 24.26 -36.02 -8.66
CA GLN A 287 25.08 -36.93 -9.43
C GLN A 287 24.65 -38.36 -9.08
N HIS A 288 23.92 -38.99 -9.97
CA HIS A 288 23.88 -40.44 -10.01
C HIS A 288 25.21 -40.92 -10.62
N GLU A 289 26.20 -41.14 -9.76
CA GLU A 289 27.28 -42.03 -10.13
C GLU A 289 26.78 -43.46 -9.93
N GLY A 290 26.78 -44.21 -11.03
CA GLY A 290 26.49 -45.64 -11.05
C GLY A 290 27.62 -46.46 -10.46
N ALA A 291 27.25 -47.57 -9.85
CA ALA A 291 28.00 -48.80 -9.76
C ALA A 291 27.01 -49.97 -9.79
#